data_ed13f2d1e49fa85bf3d39b08aac03388
#
_entry.id   ed13f2d1e49fa85bf3d39b08aac03388
#
_cell.length_a   1.000
_cell.length_b   1.000
_cell.length_c   1.000
_cell.angle_alpha   90.00
_cell.angle_beta   90.00
_cell.angle_gamma   90.00
#
_symmetry.space_group_name_H-M   'P 1'
#
loop_
_entity.id
_entity.type
_entity.pdbx_description
1 polymer ?
#
loop_
_entity_poly.entity_id
_entity_poly.type
_entity_poly.pdbx_seq_one_letter_code
_entity_poly.pdbx_strand_id
1 'polypeptide(L)'
;MKKEAFSIEKRDLYKEYLSADLVIAGGGLSGTCCAITAARQGLTVTLVQDRPVLGGNASSEVRLWILGATSHMGNNNRWAREGGVIDEILVENLYRNPEGNPLILDTILLEKVSLEPNIKLLLNTAVHDLQKSEDDQIEYIRAFCAQNSTEYQVKGRLFVDATGDGILGFLAGAAFRMGAESKQEFDEGFAPDQSYGELLGHSMYFYS
;
A
#
# COMPACT_ATOMS: atom_id res chain seq x y z
N MET A 1 -41.64 -1.68 -34.90
CA MET A 1 -41.24 -1.66 -33.47
C MET A 1 -40.39 -0.40 -33.24
N LYS A 2 -40.94 0.60 -32.56
CA LYS A 2 -40.16 1.76 -32.12
C LYS A 2 -39.24 1.28 -30.97
N LYS A 3 -37.92 1.39 -31.14
CA LYS A 3 -36.98 1.22 -30.05
C LYS A 3 -37.21 2.37 -29.07
N GLU A 4 -37.79 2.08 -27.91
CA GLU A 4 -37.77 3.02 -26.80
C GLU A 4 -36.29 3.23 -26.40
N ALA A 5 -35.82 4.47 -26.56
CA ALA A 5 -34.52 4.88 -26.07
C ALA A 5 -34.63 4.94 -24.55
N PHE A 6 -34.01 3.98 -23.86
CA PHE A 6 -33.82 4.09 -22.42
C PHE A 6 -32.96 5.33 -22.15
N SER A 7 -33.49 6.31 -21.45
CA SER A 7 -32.70 7.37 -20.89
C SER A 7 -31.87 6.75 -19.75
N ILE A 8 -30.57 6.66 -19.95
CA ILE A 8 -29.66 6.28 -18.86
C ILE A 8 -29.59 7.50 -17.94
N GLU A 9 -30.34 7.48 -16.86
CA GLU A 9 -30.11 8.44 -15.77
C GLU A 9 -28.71 8.22 -15.23
N LYS A 10 -27.93 9.30 -15.19
CA LYS A 10 -26.59 9.26 -14.67
C LYS A 10 -26.68 8.88 -13.19
N ARG A 11 -26.06 7.75 -12.81
CA ARG A 11 -26.01 7.31 -11.44
C ARG A 11 -25.11 8.25 -10.64
N ASP A 12 -25.63 8.85 -9.59
CA ASP A 12 -24.85 9.63 -8.66
C ASP A 12 -23.98 8.72 -7.79
N LEU A 13 -22.74 9.16 -7.54
CA LEU A 13 -21.86 8.50 -6.60
C LEU A 13 -22.24 8.87 -5.17
N TYR A 14 -22.16 7.91 -4.28
CA TYR A 14 -22.15 8.21 -2.85
C TYR A 14 -20.86 8.95 -2.51
N LYS A 15 -20.98 9.95 -1.60
CA LYS A 15 -19.81 10.68 -1.10
C LYS A 15 -19.69 10.48 0.39
N GLU A 16 -18.52 10.04 0.83
CA GLU A 16 -18.20 9.87 2.24
C GLU A 16 -16.99 10.75 2.59
N TYR A 17 -17.12 11.51 3.67
CA TYR A 17 -16.11 12.43 4.17
C TYR A 17 -15.51 11.85 5.44
N LEU A 18 -14.21 11.60 5.43
CA LEU A 18 -13.46 11.02 6.54
C LEU A 18 -12.37 11.99 7.00
N SER A 19 -11.97 11.85 8.25
CA SER A 19 -10.85 12.61 8.82
C SER A 19 -10.04 11.71 9.73
N ALA A 20 -8.71 11.83 9.67
CA ALA A 20 -7.77 11.08 10.49
C ALA A 20 -6.53 11.92 10.81
N ASP A 21 -5.76 11.52 11.82
CA ASP A 21 -4.43 12.09 12.06
C ASP A 21 -3.45 11.68 10.96
N LEU A 22 -3.55 10.42 10.52
CA LEU A 22 -2.70 9.84 9.49
C LEU A 22 -3.54 9.17 8.41
N VAL A 23 -3.29 9.54 7.16
CA VAL A 23 -3.90 8.90 5.99
C VAL A 23 -2.80 8.16 5.23
N ILE A 24 -3.00 6.86 5.02
CA ILE A 24 -2.04 5.98 4.35
C ILE A 24 -2.65 5.48 3.07
N ALA A 25 -2.04 5.81 1.94
CA ALA A 25 -2.36 5.22 0.65
C ALA A 25 -1.46 4.01 0.39
N GLY A 26 -2.08 2.85 0.17
CA GLY A 26 -1.39 1.57 -0.04
C GLY A 26 -1.34 0.71 1.21
N GLY A 27 -2.00 -0.45 1.13
CA GLY A 27 -2.06 -1.48 2.18
C GLY A 27 -1.09 -2.63 1.95
N GLY A 28 0.03 -2.39 1.28
CA GLY A 28 1.17 -3.31 1.26
C GLY A 28 1.74 -3.51 2.66
N LEU A 29 2.78 -4.35 2.83
CA LEU A 29 3.34 -4.61 4.15
C LEU A 29 3.80 -3.33 4.87
N SER A 30 4.43 -2.40 4.17
CA SER A 30 4.88 -1.13 4.75
C SER A 30 3.72 -0.28 5.25
N GLY A 31 2.67 -0.11 4.43
CA GLY A 31 1.48 0.64 4.82
C GLY A 31 0.71 -0.02 5.96
N THR A 32 0.58 -1.35 5.93
CA THR A 32 -0.05 -2.13 7.00
C THR A 32 0.71 -2.00 8.32
N CYS A 33 2.03 -2.16 8.31
CA CYS A 33 2.85 -2.00 9.52
C CYS A 33 2.83 -0.55 10.04
N CYS A 34 2.85 0.43 9.13
CA CYS A 34 2.72 1.85 9.48
C CYS A 34 1.36 2.13 10.16
N ALA A 35 0.26 1.64 9.59
CA ALA A 35 -1.08 1.82 10.14
C ALA A 35 -1.21 1.24 11.56
N ILE A 36 -0.79 0.00 11.75
CA ILE A 36 -0.84 -0.68 13.05
C ILE A 36 0.03 0.08 14.07
N THR A 37 1.25 0.45 13.68
CA THR A 37 2.16 1.17 14.59
C THR A 37 1.58 2.52 15.01
N ALA A 38 1.07 3.30 14.05
CA ALA A 38 0.48 4.61 14.32
C ALA A 38 -0.76 4.50 15.22
N ALA A 39 -1.64 3.53 14.96
CA ALA A 39 -2.82 3.29 15.77
C ALA A 39 -2.47 2.91 17.21
N ARG A 40 -1.47 2.06 17.41
CA ARG A 40 -0.96 1.69 18.75
C ARG A 40 -0.30 2.85 19.49
N GLN A 41 0.17 3.87 18.78
CA GLN A 41 0.65 5.13 19.34
C GLN A 41 -0.49 6.13 19.64
N GLY A 42 -1.74 5.75 19.42
CA GLY A 42 -2.91 6.54 19.72
C GLY A 42 -3.40 7.46 18.60
N LEU A 43 -2.83 7.38 17.42
CA LEU A 43 -3.31 8.13 16.25
C LEU A 43 -4.56 7.48 15.66
N THR A 44 -5.47 8.31 15.14
CA THR A 44 -6.50 7.86 14.22
C THR A 44 -5.92 7.70 12.83
N VAL A 45 -6.20 6.56 12.18
CA VAL A 45 -5.60 6.18 10.89
C VAL A 45 -6.69 5.84 9.88
N THR A 46 -6.57 6.34 8.65
CA THR A 46 -7.31 5.80 7.51
C THR A 46 -6.32 5.11 6.58
N LEU A 47 -6.47 3.80 6.43
CA LEU A 47 -5.68 2.97 5.50
C LEU A 47 -6.49 2.70 4.25
N VAL A 48 -6.02 3.19 3.11
CA VAL A 48 -6.67 3.05 1.80
C VAL A 48 -5.90 2.05 0.96
N GLN A 49 -6.56 0.98 0.52
CA GLN A 49 -5.97 -0.08 -0.29
C GLN A 49 -6.83 -0.32 -1.54
N ASP A 50 -6.21 -0.27 -2.70
CA ASP A 50 -6.87 -0.47 -4.00
C ASP A 50 -7.24 -1.93 -4.30
N ARG A 51 -6.66 -2.88 -3.57
CA ARG A 51 -6.88 -4.32 -3.72
C ARG A 51 -7.83 -4.87 -2.65
N PRO A 52 -8.39 -6.07 -2.86
CA PRO A 52 -9.28 -6.71 -1.88
C PRO A 52 -8.56 -7.22 -0.63
N VAL A 53 -7.24 -7.35 -0.67
CA VAL A 53 -6.41 -7.89 0.39
C VAL A 53 -5.27 -6.96 0.77
N LEU A 54 -4.77 -7.07 1.99
CA LEU A 54 -3.58 -6.40 2.49
C LEU A 54 -2.33 -7.21 2.15
N GLY A 55 -1.15 -6.58 2.27
CA GLY A 55 0.14 -7.24 2.09
C GLY A 55 0.86 -6.95 0.76
N GLY A 56 0.15 -6.39 -0.23
CA GLY A 56 0.74 -6.05 -1.52
C GLY A 56 1.38 -7.25 -2.20
N ASN A 57 2.66 -7.19 -2.53
CA ASN A 57 3.36 -8.30 -3.17
C ASN A 57 3.44 -9.58 -2.33
N ALA A 58 3.31 -9.51 -1.00
CA ALA A 58 3.29 -10.69 -0.14
C ALA A 58 1.90 -11.33 -0.03
N SER A 59 0.84 -10.65 -0.48
CA SER A 59 -0.53 -11.16 -0.45
C SER A 59 -0.73 -12.40 -1.33
N SER A 60 -1.87 -13.04 -1.18
CA SER A 60 -2.28 -14.17 -2.03
C SER A 60 -2.33 -13.86 -3.53
N GLU A 61 -2.42 -12.58 -3.90
CA GLU A 61 -2.48 -12.16 -5.30
C GLU A 61 -1.14 -12.26 -6.03
N VAL A 62 -0.01 -12.03 -5.32
CA VAL A 62 1.33 -12.08 -5.92
C VAL A 62 2.20 -13.17 -5.29
N ARG A 63 2.05 -13.42 -3.97
CA ARG A 63 2.72 -14.50 -3.22
C ARG A 63 4.24 -14.38 -3.16
N LEU A 64 4.77 -13.18 -3.17
CA LEU A 64 6.20 -12.95 -3.00
C LEU A 64 6.58 -13.13 -1.53
N TRP A 65 7.67 -13.83 -1.27
CA TRP A 65 8.13 -14.08 0.09
C TRP A 65 8.59 -12.79 0.78
N ILE A 66 8.33 -12.71 2.08
CA ILE A 66 8.83 -11.65 2.94
C ILE A 66 10.24 -12.05 3.39
N LEU A 67 11.25 -11.65 2.65
CA LEU A 67 12.64 -12.07 2.89
C LEU A 67 13.37 -11.14 3.86
N GLY A 68 13.07 -9.85 3.85
CA GLY A 68 13.82 -8.85 4.60
C GLY A 68 15.29 -8.77 4.19
N ALA A 69 16.13 -8.26 5.09
CA ALA A 69 17.56 -8.11 4.84
C ALA A 69 18.37 -9.39 5.13
N THR A 70 17.72 -10.51 5.42
CA THR A 70 18.36 -11.66 6.05
C THR A 70 18.75 -12.80 5.12
N SER A 71 18.18 -12.88 3.92
CA SER A 71 18.09 -14.14 3.18
C SER A 71 18.74 -14.13 1.81
N HIS A 72 19.40 -13.06 1.44
CA HIS A 72 19.86 -12.92 0.07
C HIS A 72 21.22 -13.58 -0.17
N MET A 73 21.31 -14.48 -1.17
CA MET A 73 22.54 -14.97 -1.78
C MET A 73 23.64 -15.47 -0.80
N GLY A 74 23.28 -16.25 0.20
CA GLY A 74 24.24 -16.74 1.17
C GLY A 74 24.66 -15.72 2.21
N ASN A 75 23.86 -14.71 2.43
CA ASN A 75 24.04 -13.71 3.45
C ASN A 75 24.35 -14.36 4.82
N ASN A 76 25.38 -13.87 5.48
CA ASN A 76 25.78 -14.33 6.81
C ASN A 76 24.77 -13.98 7.90
N ASN A 77 23.83 -13.09 7.60
CA ASN A 77 22.79 -12.62 8.52
C ASN A 77 21.49 -13.43 8.46
N ARG A 78 21.53 -14.67 7.99
CA ARG A 78 20.30 -15.51 7.82
C ARG A 78 19.44 -15.65 9.08
N TRP A 79 19.98 -15.37 10.26
CA TRP A 79 19.30 -15.42 11.54
C TRP A 79 18.88 -14.03 12.07
N ALA A 80 19.30 -12.96 11.39
CA ALA A 80 18.84 -11.63 11.74
C ALA A 80 17.35 -11.51 11.45
N ARG A 81 16.65 -10.74 12.26
CA ARG A 81 15.21 -10.48 12.14
C ARG A 81 14.95 -8.99 12.28
N GLU A 82 14.04 -8.52 11.49
CA GLU A 82 13.49 -7.19 11.68
C GLU A 82 12.49 -7.28 12.84
N GLY A 83 12.58 -6.34 13.77
CA GLY A 83 11.67 -6.30 14.91
C GLY A 83 10.33 -5.63 14.59
N GLY A 84 9.54 -5.41 15.62
CA GLY A 84 8.28 -4.65 15.53
C GLY A 84 7.14 -5.44 14.89
N VAL A 85 6.23 -4.71 14.24
CA VAL A 85 4.98 -5.28 13.71
C VAL A 85 5.22 -6.35 12.66
N ILE A 86 6.24 -6.18 11.81
CA ILE A 86 6.55 -7.19 10.79
C ILE A 86 6.99 -8.51 11.41
N ASP A 87 7.79 -8.48 12.46
CA ASP A 87 8.20 -9.70 13.16
C ASP A 87 7.03 -10.38 13.86
N GLU A 88 6.14 -9.60 14.47
CA GLU A 88 4.89 -10.11 15.04
C GLU A 88 4.04 -10.84 13.99
N ILE A 89 3.90 -10.27 12.79
CA ILE A 89 3.19 -10.89 11.67
C ILE A 89 3.86 -12.21 11.25
N LEU A 90 5.19 -12.19 11.08
CA LEU A 90 5.95 -13.36 10.63
C LEU A 90 5.90 -14.52 11.65
N VAL A 91 6.04 -14.22 12.94
CA VAL A 91 5.94 -15.23 14.01
C VAL A 91 4.55 -15.85 14.05
N GLU A 92 3.51 -15.04 13.95
CA GLU A 92 2.13 -15.53 13.94
C GLU A 92 1.84 -16.34 12.68
N ASN A 93 2.31 -15.89 11.52
CA ASN A 93 2.19 -16.64 10.28
C ASN A 93 2.90 -17.99 10.37
N LEU A 94 4.10 -18.06 10.92
CA LEU A 94 4.82 -19.32 11.13
C LEU A 94 4.03 -20.30 12.02
N TYR A 95 3.40 -19.79 13.07
CA TYR A 95 2.61 -20.62 14.00
C TYR A 95 1.27 -21.10 13.42
N ARG A 96 0.52 -20.20 12.78
CA ARG A 96 -0.84 -20.47 12.26
C ARG A 96 -0.85 -21.06 10.86
N ASN A 97 0.24 -20.94 10.12
CA ASN A 97 0.33 -21.26 8.71
C ASN A 97 1.56 -22.12 8.37
N PRO A 98 1.71 -23.29 8.99
CA PRO A 98 2.90 -24.13 8.79
C PRO A 98 3.05 -24.63 7.34
N GLU A 99 1.96 -24.67 6.58
CA GLU A 99 1.95 -25.09 5.18
C GLU A 99 2.21 -23.95 4.18
N GLY A 100 2.33 -22.70 4.66
CA GLY A 100 2.61 -21.55 3.79
C GLY A 100 1.44 -21.15 2.88
N ASN A 101 0.19 -21.38 3.31
CA ASN A 101 -0.98 -20.98 2.52
C ASN A 101 -1.11 -19.44 2.49
N PRO A 102 -1.05 -18.80 1.31
CA PRO A 102 -1.07 -17.35 1.22
C PRO A 102 -2.40 -16.71 1.69
N LEU A 103 -3.52 -17.42 1.63
CA LEU A 103 -4.81 -16.93 2.13
C LEU A 103 -4.83 -16.79 3.65
N ILE A 104 -4.05 -17.61 4.35
CA ILE A 104 -3.91 -17.50 5.82
C ILE A 104 -3.11 -16.24 6.16
N LEU A 105 -2.07 -15.91 5.40
CA LEU A 105 -1.35 -14.65 5.58
C LEU A 105 -2.25 -13.43 5.37
N ASP A 106 -3.08 -13.42 4.31
CA ASP A 106 -4.05 -12.35 4.08
C ASP A 106 -5.00 -12.20 5.29
N THR A 107 -5.45 -13.32 5.84
CA THR A 107 -6.33 -13.35 7.01
C THR A 107 -5.65 -12.79 8.25
N ILE A 108 -4.39 -13.13 8.48
CA ILE A 108 -3.59 -12.60 9.61
C ILE A 108 -3.44 -11.08 9.49
N LEU A 109 -3.11 -10.57 8.30
CA LEU A 109 -2.96 -9.14 8.06
C LEU A 109 -4.27 -8.38 8.29
N LEU A 110 -5.37 -8.91 7.76
CA LEU A 110 -6.70 -8.33 7.93
C LEU A 110 -7.13 -8.32 9.40
N GLU A 111 -6.91 -9.42 10.11
CA GLU A 111 -7.22 -9.55 11.53
C GLU A 111 -6.43 -8.51 12.36
N LYS A 112 -5.12 -8.40 12.15
CA LYS A 112 -4.29 -7.44 12.88
C LYS A 112 -4.72 -5.99 12.66
N VAL A 113 -5.08 -5.63 11.46
CA VAL A 113 -5.60 -4.28 11.17
C VAL A 113 -6.99 -4.08 11.78
N SER A 114 -7.86 -5.08 11.70
CA SER A 114 -9.24 -5.00 12.20
C SER A 114 -9.32 -4.97 13.73
N LEU A 115 -8.34 -5.50 14.43
CA LEU A 115 -8.25 -5.46 15.89
C LEU A 115 -7.79 -4.10 16.43
N GLU A 116 -7.26 -3.24 15.58
CA GLU A 116 -6.85 -1.89 16.00
C GLU A 116 -8.04 -0.91 15.86
N PRO A 117 -8.67 -0.48 16.95
CA PRO A 117 -9.92 0.30 16.89
C PRO A 117 -9.73 1.69 16.25
N ASN A 118 -8.50 2.17 16.20
CA ASN A 118 -8.17 3.48 15.64
C ASN A 118 -7.90 3.42 14.11
N ILE A 119 -8.04 2.25 13.47
CA ILE A 119 -7.84 2.13 12.03
C ILE A 119 -9.19 2.03 11.31
N LYS A 120 -9.45 2.95 10.39
CA LYS A 120 -10.48 2.83 9.36
C LYS A 120 -9.82 2.24 8.12
N LEU A 121 -10.18 1.00 7.78
CA LEU A 121 -9.69 0.32 6.58
C LEU A 121 -10.67 0.48 5.42
N LEU A 122 -10.16 0.91 4.25
CA LEU A 122 -10.89 1.00 3.00
C LEU A 122 -10.22 0.09 1.96
N LEU A 123 -10.77 -1.10 1.76
CA LEU A 123 -10.34 -2.05 0.71
C LEU A 123 -11.03 -1.75 -0.63
N ASN A 124 -10.46 -2.23 -1.73
CA ASN A 124 -10.96 -2.00 -3.09
C ASN A 124 -11.18 -0.51 -3.41
N THR A 125 -10.38 0.34 -2.80
CA THR A 125 -10.53 1.79 -2.85
C THR A 125 -9.25 2.40 -3.39
N ALA A 126 -9.31 2.93 -4.61
CA ALA A 126 -8.14 3.50 -5.28
C ALA A 126 -8.07 5.01 -5.09
N VAL A 127 -6.93 5.50 -4.63
CA VAL A 127 -6.64 6.93 -4.61
C VAL A 127 -6.42 7.39 -6.04
N HIS A 128 -7.12 8.45 -6.47
CA HIS A 128 -7.05 8.94 -7.84
C HIS A 128 -6.82 10.45 -7.96
N ASP A 129 -6.97 11.18 -6.85
CA ASP A 129 -6.81 12.63 -6.83
C ASP A 129 -6.47 13.11 -5.42
N LEU A 130 -5.96 14.33 -5.31
CA LEU A 130 -5.74 15.01 -4.04
C LEU A 130 -5.94 16.52 -4.18
N GLN A 131 -6.19 17.17 -3.06
CA GLN A 131 -6.21 18.62 -2.96
C GLN A 131 -5.11 19.08 -2.01
N LYS A 132 -4.40 20.12 -2.43
CA LYS A 132 -3.43 20.83 -1.57
C LYS A 132 -4.06 22.08 -0.99
N SER A 133 -3.74 22.39 0.24
CA SER A 133 -4.06 23.68 0.87
C SER A 133 -3.02 24.76 0.51
N GLU A 134 -1.75 24.34 0.38
CA GLU A 134 -0.60 25.13 -0.03
C GLU A 134 0.30 24.27 -0.93
N ASP A 135 1.36 24.84 -1.51
CA ASP A 135 2.21 24.15 -2.49
C ASP A 135 2.84 22.86 -1.98
N ASP A 136 3.10 22.77 -0.69
CA ASP A 136 3.78 21.64 -0.03
C ASP A 136 2.88 20.88 0.97
N GLN A 137 1.59 21.22 1.06
CA GLN A 137 0.68 20.63 2.04
C GLN A 137 -0.56 20.01 1.39
N ILE A 138 -0.71 18.70 1.51
CA ILE A 138 -1.93 17.99 1.14
C ILE A 138 -3.02 18.26 2.20
N GLU A 139 -4.20 18.67 1.75
CA GLU A 139 -5.36 18.86 2.61
C GLU A 139 -6.20 17.57 2.73
N TYR A 140 -6.50 16.96 1.58
CA TYR A 140 -7.22 15.69 1.53
C TYR A 140 -6.88 14.91 0.25
N ILE A 141 -7.15 13.62 0.29
CA ILE A 141 -7.15 12.75 -0.89
C ILE A 141 -8.57 12.41 -1.31
N ARG A 142 -8.74 12.08 -2.59
CA ARG A 142 -9.96 11.45 -3.12
C ARG A 142 -9.64 10.02 -3.52
N ALA A 143 -10.51 9.13 -3.08
CA ALA A 143 -10.39 7.72 -3.39
C ALA A 143 -11.75 7.14 -3.79
N PHE A 144 -11.75 6.21 -4.72
CA PHE A 144 -12.98 5.65 -5.28
C PHE A 144 -13.03 4.13 -5.09
N CYS A 145 -14.16 3.66 -4.58
CA CYS A 145 -14.51 2.25 -4.51
C CYS A 145 -15.58 1.92 -5.54
N ALA A 146 -15.21 1.18 -6.58
CA ALA A 146 -16.14 0.79 -7.65
C ALA A 146 -17.22 -0.20 -7.17
N GLN A 147 -16.93 -1.01 -6.16
CA GLN A 147 -17.84 -2.05 -5.68
C GLN A 147 -19.08 -1.48 -4.98
N ASN A 148 -18.92 -0.40 -4.22
CA ASN A 148 -20.02 0.28 -3.53
C ASN A 148 -20.41 1.62 -4.17
N SER A 149 -19.75 2.02 -5.28
CA SER A 149 -19.97 3.30 -5.98
C SER A 149 -19.78 4.53 -5.08
N THR A 150 -18.81 4.47 -4.17
CA THR A 150 -18.53 5.54 -3.20
C THR A 150 -17.23 6.27 -3.55
N GLU A 151 -17.29 7.58 -3.56
CA GLU A 151 -16.14 8.46 -3.57
C GLU A 151 -15.86 8.90 -2.12
N TYR A 152 -14.67 8.57 -1.64
CA TYR A 152 -14.18 8.98 -0.32
C TYR A 152 -13.33 10.23 -0.45
N GLN A 153 -13.62 11.24 0.35
CA GLN A 153 -12.73 12.37 0.58
C GLN A 153 -12.15 12.22 1.98
N VAL A 154 -10.84 11.98 2.06
CA VAL A 154 -10.18 11.68 3.33
C VAL A 154 -9.22 12.81 3.68
N LYS A 155 -9.58 13.57 4.71
CA LYS A 155 -8.77 14.65 5.27
C LYS A 155 -7.78 14.09 6.27
N GLY A 156 -6.53 14.58 6.25
CA GLY A 156 -5.46 14.15 7.15
C GLY A 156 -4.61 15.29 7.66
N ARG A 157 -3.93 15.06 8.78
CA ARG A 157 -2.84 15.93 9.23
C ARG A 157 -1.53 15.55 8.57
N LEU A 158 -1.33 14.25 8.36
CA LEU A 158 -0.18 13.65 7.68
C LEU A 158 -0.65 12.64 6.64
N PHE A 159 0.13 12.49 5.57
CA PHE A 159 -0.13 11.56 4.50
C PHE A 159 1.11 10.69 4.26
N VAL A 160 0.88 9.40 4.05
CA VAL A 160 1.93 8.42 3.73
C VAL A 160 1.63 7.80 2.37
N ASP A 161 2.60 7.83 1.48
CA ASP A 161 2.59 7.07 0.25
C ASP A 161 3.26 5.72 0.47
N ALA A 162 2.47 4.67 0.49
CA ALA A 162 2.90 3.28 0.59
C ALA A 162 2.37 2.44 -0.58
N THR A 163 2.05 3.09 -1.70
CA THR A 163 1.40 2.46 -2.86
C THR A 163 2.34 1.56 -3.67
N GLY A 164 3.66 1.70 -3.50
CA GLY A 164 4.65 1.03 -4.34
C GLY A 164 4.92 1.78 -5.65
N ASP A 165 3.96 2.57 -6.12
CA ASP A 165 4.05 3.35 -7.36
C ASP A 165 4.26 4.85 -7.12
N GLY A 166 4.23 5.31 -5.86
CA GLY A 166 4.42 6.72 -5.51
C GLY A 166 3.27 7.63 -5.96
N ILE A 167 2.03 7.13 -5.95
CA ILE A 167 0.88 7.86 -6.52
C ILE A 167 0.60 9.18 -5.80
N LEU A 168 0.73 9.24 -4.47
CA LEU A 168 0.53 10.48 -3.74
C LEU A 168 1.63 11.50 -4.05
N GLY A 169 2.89 11.05 -4.09
CA GLY A 169 4.02 11.87 -4.46
C GLY A 169 3.85 12.45 -5.86
N PHE A 170 3.47 11.62 -6.82
CA PHE A 170 3.20 12.03 -8.19
C PHE A 170 2.07 13.06 -8.28
N LEU A 171 0.91 12.78 -7.67
CA LEU A 171 -0.25 13.69 -7.68
C LEU A 171 0.04 15.01 -6.95
N ALA A 172 0.87 14.98 -5.91
CA ALA A 172 1.29 16.16 -5.17
C ALA A 172 2.31 17.03 -5.92
N GLY A 173 2.88 16.52 -7.01
CA GLY A 173 3.92 17.20 -7.79
C GLY A 173 5.31 17.10 -7.17
N ALA A 174 5.57 16.10 -6.33
CA ALA A 174 6.89 15.84 -5.80
C ALA A 174 7.87 15.42 -6.92
N ALA A 175 9.12 15.79 -6.79
CA ALA A 175 10.17 15.34 -7.71
C ALA A 175 10.35 13.82 -7.60
N PHE A 176 10.48 13.15 -8.72
CA PHE A 176 10.71 11.71 -8.77
C PHE A 176 11.71 11.34 -9.86
N ARG A 177 12.21 10.12 -9.78
CA ARG A 177 13.08 9.50 -10.80
C ARG A 177 12.53 8.15 -11.19
N MET A 178 12.90 7.73 -12.40
CA MET A 178 12.68 6.39 -12.91
C MET A 178 14.03 5.71 -13.17
N GLY A 179 14.10 4.40 -12.92
CA GLY A 179 15.32 3.62 -13.15
C GLY A 179 16.34 3.75 -12.02
N ALA A 180 17.61 3.84 -12.39
CA ALA A 180 18.71 3.92 -11.43
C ALA A 180 19.59 5.16 -11.67
N GLU A 181 20.09 5.72 -10.58
CA GLU A 181 21.13 6.75 -10.58
C GLU A 181 22.50 6.17 -10.88
N SER A 182 23.43 7.03 -11.27
CA SER A 182 24.81 6.62 -11.49
C SER A 182 25.61 6.53 -10.19
N LYS A 183 26.63 5.67 -10.19
CA LYS A 183 27.57 5.54 -9.08
C LYS A 183 28.19 6.87 -8.63
N GLN A 184 28.44 7.77 -9.56
CA GLN A 184 29.10 9.02 -9.27
C GLN A 184 28.19 10.01 -8.49
N GLU A 185 26.88 9.82 -8.55
CA GLU A 185 25.95 10.76 -7.94
C GLU A 185 25.93 10.66 -6.40
N PHE A 186 25.97 9.44 -5.87
CA PHE A 186 25.89 9.16 -4.43
C PHE A 186 27.04 8.30 -3.91
N ASP A 187 28.06 8.04 -4.73
CA ASP A 187 29.22 7.19 -4.42
C ASP A 187 28.84 5.76 -3.93
N GLU A 188 27.83 5.19 -4.55
CA GLU A 188 27.36 3.84 -4.21
C GLU A 188 28.10 2.77 -5.00
N GLY A 189 28.75 1.82 -4.28
CA GLY A 189 29.61 0.81 -4.88
C GLY A 189 28.91 -0.15 -5.88
N PHE A 190 27.61 -0.37 -5.74
CA PHE A 190 26.81 -1.25 -6.61
C PHE A 190 25.96 -0.53 -7.63
N ALA A 191 25.93 0.79 -7.62
CA ALA A 191 25.21 1.55 -8.63
C ALA A 191 25.90 1.42 -10.01
N PRO A 192 25.15 1.56 -11.13
CA PRO A 192 25.71 1.52 -12.47
C PRO A 192 26.62 2.72 -12.73
N ASP A 193 27.54 2.57 -13.68
CA ASP A 193 28.45 3.67 -14.09
C ASP A 193 27.69 4.85 -14.70
N GLN A 194 26.56 4.58 -15.36
CA GLN A 194 25.68 5.59 -15.96
C GLN A 194 24.24 5.38 -15.50
N SER A 195 23.52 6.48 -15.23
CA SER A 195 22.10 6.42 -14.92
C SER A 195 21.29 5.90 -16.11
N TYR A 196 20.21 5.18 -15.82
CA TYR A 196 19.25 4.72 -16.82
C TYR A 196 17.81 4.87 -16.31
N GLY A 197 16.84 4.97 -17.24
CA GLY A 197 15.43 5.20 -16.91
C GLY A 197 14.54 3.96 -17.00
N GLU A 198 15.09 2.79 -17.35
CA GLU A 198 14.31 1.55 -17.45
C GLU A 198 13.90 1.05 -16.07
N LEU A 199 12.67 0.52 -16.02
CA LEU A 199 12.11 -0.12 -14.84
C LEU A 199 12.30 -1.63 -14.89
N LEU A 200 12.16 -2.29 -13.74
CA LEU A 200 12.12 -3.76 -13.69
C LEU A 200 10.95 -4.28 -14.54
N GLY A 201 11.18 -5.36 -15.27
CA GLY A 201 10.16 -6.02 -16.06
C GLY A 201 9.04 -6.60 -15.18
N HIS A 202 7.87 -6.74 -15.77
CA HIS A 202 6.74 -7.42 -15.11
C HIS A 202 7.10 -8.89 -14.86
N SER A 203 6.79 -9.36 -13.65
CA SER A 203 7.02 -10.75 -13.26
C SER A 203 5.70 -11.49 -13.10
N MET A 204 5.66 -12.75 -13.54
CA MET A 204 4.54 -13.66 -13.31
C MET A 204 5.04 -14.90 -12.59
N TYR A 205 4.31 -15.32 -11.56
CA TYR A 205 4.60 -16.52 -10.80
C TYR A 205 3.60 -17.61 -11.16
N PHE A 206 4.10 -18.82 -11.38
CA PHE A 206 3.30 -20.01 -11.62
C PHE A 206 3.58 -21.02 -10.53
N TYR A 207 2.52 -21.68 -10.06
CA TYR A 207 2.61 -22.87 -9.22
C TYR A 207 2.09 -24.06 -10.07
N SER A 208 2.92 -25.04 -10.23
CA SER A 208 2.57 -26.29 -10.95
C SER A 208 2.38 -27.44 -9.97
#